data_92557e0c0fe3acc7f6f39b8ed3a173c3
#
_entry.id   92557e0c0fe3acc7f6f39b8ed3a173c3
#
_cell.length_a   1.000
_cell.length_b   1.000
_cell.length_c   1.000
_cell.angle_alpha   90.00
_cell.angle_beta   90.00
_cell.angle_gamma   90.00
#
_symmetry.space_group_name_H-M   'P 1'
#
loop_
_entity.id
_entity.type
_entity.pdbx_description
1 polymer ?
#
loop_
_entity_poly.entity_id
_entity_poly.type
_entity_poly.pdbx_seq_one_letter_code
_entity_poly.pdbx_strand_id
1 'polypeptide(L)'
;METEGPPAAPGQSGQPGQPGPVLGLRSLSFAYQGLLEIPYELSTLILDCNSYSSHVKFPYMPSVTTVWINKNKISNLPIFVEEIRCKFPNIKILSMMNNEAAPSYFNGGSLPQYIDYRQYVISQIPSLKILDDTEVLGKERALAKKTYRMQRTREGSKRRKELHR
;
A
#
# COMPACT_ATOMS: atom_id res chain seq x y z
N MET A 1 -7.42 -7.81 -24.53
CA MET A 1 -8.47 -8.19 -24.36
C MET A 1 -8.74 -8.89 -23.23
N GLU A 2 -9.30 -8.91 -22.38
CA GLU A 2 -9.93 -9.27 -21.59
C GLU A 2 -9.78 -9.65 -20.70
N THR A 3 -9.79 -9.89 -20.02
CA THR A 3 -10.78 -10.43 -19.48
C THR A 3 -10.84 -10.31 -18.06
N GLU A 4 -11.73 -9.84 -17.72
CA GLU A 4 -12.37 -9.82 -16.52
C GLU A 4 -12.36 -11.12 -15.85
N GLY A 5 -11.80 -11.24 -14.67
CA GLY A 5 -12.19 -12.25 -13.71
C GLY A 5 -13.69 -12.11 -13.48
N PRO A 6 -14.44 -13.20 -13.27
CA PRO A 6 -15.85 -13.09 -13.02
C PRO A 6 -16.12 -12.17 -11.85
N PRO A 7 -17.07 -11.26 -11.97
CA PRO A 7 -17.47 -10.45 -10.84
C PRO A 7 -17.84 -11.35 -9.69
N ALA A 8 -17.42 -10.98 -8.50
CA ALA A 8 -17.86 -11.67 -7.30
C ALA A 8 -19.37 -11.73 -7.34
N ALA A 9 -19.92 -12.93 -7.15
CA ALA A 9 -21.36 -13.14 -7.21
C ALA A 9 -22.07 -12.19 -6.24
N PRO A 10 -23.02 -11.40 -6.71
CA PRO A 10 -23.73 -10.50 -5.84
C PRO A 10 -24.58 -11.30 -4.86
N GLY A 11 -24.49 -10.96 -3.59
CA GLY A 11 -25.51 -11.37 -2.65
C GLY A 11 -25.24 -12.53 -1.74
N GLN A 12 -24.01 -12.91 -1.50
CA GLN A 12 -23.76 -13.72 -0.33
C GLN A 12 -23.56 -12.80 0.88
N SER A 13 -24.64 -12.54 1.56
CA SER A 13 -24.61 -11.94 2.88
C SER A 13 -23.71 -12.79 3.75
N GLY A 14 -22.57 -12.23 4.13
CA GLY A 14 -21.52 -13.00 4.75
C GLY A 14 -21.92 -13.62 6.06
N GLN A 15 -21.50 -14.84 6.25
CA GLN A 15 -21.45 -15.45 7.57
C GLN A 15 -20.45 -14.67 8.43
N PRO A 16 -20.70 -14.55 9.74
CA PRO A 16 -19.74 -13.88 10.63
C PRO A 16 -18.35 -14.51 10.50
N GLY A 17 -17.36 -13.73 10.16
CA GLY A 17 -15.98 -14.18 10.04
C GLY A 17 -15.44 -14.36 8.62
N GLN A 18 -16.25 -14.15 7.59
CA GLN A 18 -15.74 -14.16 6.22
C GLN A 18 -15.17 -12.80 5.83
N PRO A 19 -14.07 -12.77 5.04
CA PRO A 19 -13.58 -11.51 4.50
C PRO A 19 -14.64 -10.86 3.61
N GLY A 20 -14.69 -9.54 3.60
CA GLY A 20 -15.58 -8.79 2.73
C GLY A 20 -15.31 -9.04 1.24
N PRO A 21 -16.13 -8.45 0.36
CA PRO A 21 -15.98 -8.66 -1.09
C PRO A 21 -14.57 -8.30 -1.58
N VAL A 22 -14.04 -9.14 -2.48
CA VAL A 22 -12.70 -8.99 -3.05
C VAL A 22 -12.84 -8.56 -4.50
N LEU A 23 -12.17 -7.47 -4.88
CA LEU A 23 -12.07 -7.01 -6.24
C LEU A 23 -10.68 -7.28 -6.80
N GLY A 24 -10.59 -8.17 -7.79
CA GLY A 24 -9.36 -8.39 -8.54
C GLY A 24 -9.37 -7.56 -9.81
N LEU A 25 -8.35 -6.71 -10.02
CA LEU A 25 -8.24 -5.84 -11.17
C LEU A 25 -6.93 -6.05 -11.90
N ARG A 26 -6.99 -6.19 -13.24
CA ARG A 26 -5.79 -6.21 -14.09
C ARG A 26 -5.33 -4.80 -14.46
N SER A 27 -6.25 -3.87 -14.54
CA SER A 27 -5.95 -2.47 -14.81
C SER A 27 -6.91 -1.59 -14.04
N LEU A 28 -6.34 -0.78 -13.17
CA LEU A 28 -7.13 0.13 -12.36
C LEU A 28 -7.77 1.24 -13.19
N SER A 29 -7.05 1.76 -14.17
CA SER A 29 -7.59 2.82 -15.04
C SER A 29 -8.80 2.36 -15.82
N PHE A 30 -8.84 1.10 -16.25
CA PHE A 30 -9.98 0.52 -16.92
C PHE A 30 -11.16 0.34 -15.97
N ALA A 31 -10.90 -0.13 -14.76
CA ALA A 31 -11.93 -0.31 -13.74
C ALA A 31 -12.57 1.01 -13.34
N TYR A 32 -11.80 2.08 -13.29
CA TYR A 32 -12.31 3.39 -12.99
C TYR A 32 -13.29 3.94 -13.99
N GLN A 33 -13.08 3.69 -15.24
CA GLN A 33 -13.95 4.21 -16.30
C GLN A 33 -15.34 3.57 -16.28
N GLY A 34 -15.49 2.41 -15.67
CA GLY A 34 -16.75 1.70 -15.56
C GLY A 34 -17.44 1.79 -14.20
N LEU A 35 -16.75 2.26 -13.18
CA LEU A 35 -17.28 2.33 -11.82
C LEU A 35 -17.73 3.77 -11.52
N LEU A 36 -19.03 4.03 -11.65
CA LEU A 36 -19.62 5.29 -11.23
C LEU A 36 -19.70 5.40 -9.71
N GLU A 37 -19.79 4.28 -9.02
CA GLU A 37 -19.81 4.20 -7.57
C GLU A 37 -18.99 3.00 -7.12
N ILE A 38 -18.11 3.21 -6.14
CA ILE A 38 -17.37 2.14 -5.51
C ILE A 38 -18.25 1.56 -4.41
N PRO A 39 -18.47 0.22 -4.41
CA PRO A 39 -19.30 -0.38 -3.37
C PRO A 39 -18.77 -0.04 -1.98
N TYR A 40 -19.61 0.44 -1.11
CA TYR A 40 -19.24 0.73 0.28
C TYR A 40 -18.73 -0.49 1.04
N GLU A 41 -19.07 -1.67 0.56
CA GLU A 41 -18.68 -2.93 1.18
C GLU A 41 -17.32 -3.44 0.72
N LEU A 42 -16.69 -2.78 -0.26
CA LEU A 42 -15.40 -3.22 -0.75
C LEU A 42 -14.33 -3.03 0.31
N SER A 43 -13.76 -4.12 0.80
CA SER A 43 -12.73 -4.10 1.85
C SER A 43 -11.36 -4.56 1.36
N THR A 44 -11.29 -5.33 0.29
CA THR A 44 -10.05 -5.92 -0.23
C THR A 44 -9.87 -5.62 -1.70
N LEU A 45 -8.68 -5.15 -2.06
CA LEU A 45 -8.30 -4.83 -3.43
C LEU A 45 -7.08 -5.68 -3.79
N ILE A 46 -7.21 -6.54 -4.80
CA ILE A 46 -6.12 -7.40 -5.27
C ILE A 46 -5.70 -6.96 -6.66
N LEU A 47 -4.48 -6.47 -6.77
CA LEU A 47 -3.90 -5.91 -7.99
C LEU A 47 -2.59 -6.61 -8.38
N ASP A 48 -2.39 -7.84 -7.92
CA ASP A 48 -1.17 -8.60 -8.14
C ASP A 48 -0.91 -8.86 -9.64
N CYS A 49 0.36 -8.98 -9.99
CA CYS A 49 0.80 -9.40 -11.32
C CYS A 49 0.31 -8.49 -12.45
N ASN A 50 0.40 -7.19 -12.23
CA ASN A 50 0.11 -6.18 -13.22
C ASN A 50 1.36 -5.36 -13.55
N SER A 51 1.19 -4.21 -14.16
CA SER A 51 2.28 -3.32 -14.53
C SER A 51 2.16 -1.95 -13.86
N TYR A 52 1.56 -1.91 -12.67
CA TYR A 52 1.38 -0.65 -11.96
C TYR A 52 2.73 -0.06 -11.55
N SER A 53 2.91 1.21 -11.88
CA SER A 53 4.10 1.97 -11.49
C SER A 53 3.86 2.70 -10.17
N SER A 54 4.93 3.34 -9.69
CA SER A 54 4.87 4.16 -8.47
C SER A 54 3.87 5.31 -8.57
N HIS A 55 3.55 5.75 -9.78
CA HIS A 55 2.67 6.89 -10.05
C HIS A 55 1.21 6.50 -10.26
N VAL A 56 0.84 5.25 -9.94
CA VAL A 56 -0.56 4.81 -10.01
C VAL A 56 -1.45 5.71 -9.14
N LYS A 57 -2.64 6.01 -9.65
CA LYS A 57 -3.62 6.81 -8.93
C LYS A 57 -4.86 6.00 -8.64
N PHE A 58 -5.29 6.04 -7.39
CA PHE A 58 -6.47 5.33 -6.90
C PHE A 58 -7.59 6.31 -6.57
N PRO A 59 -8.86 5.87 -6.58
CA PRO A 59 -9.92 6.65 -5.96
C PRO A 59 -9.77 6.64 -4.45
N TYR A 60 -10.40 7.60 -3.79
CA TYR A 60 -10.51 7.59 -2.34
C TYR A 60 -11.44 6.47 -1.91
N MET A 61 -10.91 5.49 -1.18
CA MET A 61 -11.61 4.26 -0.80
C MET A 61 -11.47 4.00 0.71
N PRO A 62 -12.20 4.71 1.55
CA PRO A 62 -12.07 4.58 3.01
C PRO A 62 -12.53 3.23 3.55
N SER A 63 -13.31 2.47 2.78
CA SER A 63 -13.74 1.12 3.18
C SER A 63 -12.66 0.06 2.98
N VAL A 64 -11.63 0.34 2.17
CA VAL A 64 -10.59 -0.65 1.88
C VAL A 64 -9.62 -0.76 3.05
N THR A 65 -9.46 -1.97 3.55
CA THR A 65 -8.53 -2.29 4.64
C THR A 65 -7.38 -3.17 4.19
N THR A 66 -7.48 -3.82 3.02
CA THR A 66 -6.48 -4.74 2.50
C THR A 66 -6.17 -4.43 1.05
N VAL A 67 -4.90 -4.21 0.73
CA VAL A 67 -4.42 -4.01 -0.64
C VAL A 67 -3.26 -4.96 -0.92
N TRP A 68 -3.39 -5.76 -1.97
CA TRP A 68 -2.34 -6.60 -2.50
C TRP A 68 -1.94 -6.08 -3.86
N ILE A 69 -0.68 -5.71 -4.01
CA ILE A 69 -0.12 -5.17 -5.26
C ILE A 69 1.25 -5.79 -5.54
N ASN A 70 1.36 -7.08 -5.28
CA ASN A 70 2.58 -7.84 -5.50
C ASN A 70 2.90 -7.97 -6.99
N LYS A 71 4.18 -8.13 -7.32
CA LYS A 71 4.64 -8.36 -8.70
C LYS A 71 4.15 -7.29 -9.68
N ASN A 72 4.41 -6.06 -9.34
CA ASN A 72 4.18 -4.91 -10.21
C ASN A 72 5.50 -4.18 -10.50
N LYS A 73 5.46 -2.94 -10.93
CA LYS A 73 6.64 -2.15 -11.32
C LYS A 73 6.81 -0.93 -10.43
N ILE A 74 6.59 -1.10 -9.14
CA ILE A 74 6.73 -0.01 -8.18
C ILE A 74 8.20 0.13 -7.81
N SER A 75 8.80 1.27 -8.13
CA SER A 75 10.23 1.54 -7.92
C SER A 75 10.49 2.70 -6.97
N ASN A 76 9.56 3.64 -6.84
CA ASN A 76 9.70 4.80 -5.97
C ASN A 76 8.77 4.66 -4.77
N LEU A 77 9.35 4.27 -3.63
CA LEU A 77 8.58 3.98 -2.42
C LEU A 77 7.84 5.21 -1.87
N PRO A 78 8.48 6.39 -1.71
CA PRO A 78 7.78 7.56 -1.18
C PRO A 78 6.55 7.97 -1.98
N ILE A 79 6.64 7.97 -3.30
CA ILE A 79 5.51 8.34 -4.17
C ILE A 79 4.37 7.34 -4.01
N PHE A 80 4.67 6.05 -4.03
CA PHE A 80 3.65 5.01 -3.91
C PHE A 80 3.01 5.01 -2.53
N VAL A 81 3.80 5.11 -1.46
CA VAL A 81 3.28 5.11 -0.09
C VAL A 81 2.40 6.32 0.17
N GLU A 82 2.74 7.48 -0.39
CA GLU A 82 1.90 8.68 -0.30
C GLU A 82 0.52 8.44 -0.89
N GLU A 83 0.45 7.80 -2.06
CA GLU A 83 -0.81 7.48 -2.71
C GLU A 83 -1.65 6.51 -1.86
N ILE A 84 -1.03 5.45 -1.33
CA ILE A 84 -1.70 4.49 -0.45
C ILE A 84 -2.25 5.19 0.80
N ARG A 85 -1.42 5.99 1.44
CA ARG A 85 -1.81 6.71 2.66
C ARG A 85 -3.01 7.64 2.44
N CYS A 86 -3.01 8.35 1.33
CA CYS A 86 -4.05 9.34 1.02
C CYS A 86 -5.36 8.69 0.58
N LYS A 87 -5.29 7.59 -0.17
CA LYS A 87 -6.49 7.00 -0.78
C LYS A 87 -7.10 5.86 0.03
N PHE A 88 -6.30 5.21 0.87
CA PHE A 88 -6.76 4.12 1.74
C PHE A 88 -6.47 4.47 3.21
N PRO A 89 -7.19 5.45 3.79
CA PRO A 89 -6.87 5.95 5.14
C PRO A 89 -7.06 4.93 6.25
N ASN A 90 -7.79 3.85 5.98
CA ASN A 90 -8.07 2.80 6.97
C ASN A 90 -7.36 1.49 6.65
N ILE A 91 -6.33 1.52 5.81
CA ILE A 91 -5.59 0.32 5.42
C ILE A 91 -4.93 -0.33 6.64
N LYS A 92 -5.10 -1.64 6.75
CA LYS A 92 -4.51 -2.46 7.82
C LYS A 92 -3.53 -3.48 7.27
N ILE A 93 -3.72 -3.93 6.04
CA ILE A 93 -2.90 -4.96 5.40
C ILE A 93 -2.45 -4.45 4.04
N LEU A 94 -1.15 -4.37 3.84
CA LEU A 94 -0.53 -4.04 2.57
C LEU A 94 0.45 -5.14 2.19
N SER A 95 0.33 -5.68 0.99
CA SER A 95 1.30 -6.62 0.43
C SER A 95 1.80 -6.11 -0.91
N MET A 96 3.09 -5.80 -0.99
CA MET A 96 3.73 -5.27 -2.20
C MET A 96 5.05 -5.98 -2.51
N MET A 97 5.12 -7.27 -2.20
CA MET A 97 6.29 -8.11 -2.48
C MET A 97 6.58 -8.18 -3.98
N ASN A 98 7.84 -8.45 -4.32
CA ASN A 98 8.28 -8.56 -5.71
C ASN A 98 8.07 -7.27 -6.52
N ASN A 99 8.22 -6.14 -5.86
CA ASN A 99 8.41 -4.84 -6.49
C ASN A 99 9.82 -4.34 -6.17
N GLU A 100 10.40 -3.57 -7.06
CA GLU A 100 11.75 -3.01 -6.85
C GLU A 100 11.85 -2.20 -5.55
N ALA A 101 10.78 -1.46 -5.23
CA ALA A 101 10.73 -0.62 -4.02
C ALA A 101 10.60 -1.41 -2.72
N ALA A 102 10.38 -2.72 -2.79
CA ALA A 102 10.24 -3.60 -1.63
C ALA A 102 11.43 -4.57 -1.57
N PRO A 103 12.60 -4.16 -1.05
CA PRO A 103 13.78 -5.03 -0.98
C PRO A 103 13.51 -6.27 -0.16
N SER A 104 13.91 -7.43 -0.68
CA SER A 104 13.82 -8.69 0.03
C SER A 104 14.95 -9.62 -0.42
N TYR A 105 15.13 -10.69 0.33
CA TYR A 105 16.12 -11.71 -0.04
C TYR A 105 15.91 -12.23 -1.47
N PHE A 106 14.66 -12.35 -1.89
CA PHE A 106 14.31 -12.92 -3.19
C PHE A 106 14.61 -12.01 -4.38
N ASN A 107 14.73 -10.69 -4.16
CA ASN A 107 15.07 -9.75 -5.23
C ASN A 107 16.45 -9.12 -5.06
N GLY A 108 17.31 -9.76 -4.27
CA GLY A 108 18.69 -9.30 -4.07
C GLY A 108 18.87 -8.21 -3.03
N GLY A 109 17.84 -7.88 -2.27
CA GLY A 109 17.93 -6.90 -1.19
C GLY A 109 18.68 -7.43 0.03
N SER A 110 19.40 -6.54 0.71
CA SER A 110 20.07 -6.85 1.97
C SER A 110 19.10 -6.77 3.15
N LEU A 111 19.50 -7.34 4.29
CA LEU A 111 18.70 -7.23 5.51
C LEU A 111 18.53 -5.76 5.98
N PRO A 112 19.58 -4.92 5.97
CA PRO A 112 19.38 -3.50 6.30
C PRO A 112 18.41 -2.78 5.37
N GLN A 113 18.43 -3.06 4.07
CA GLN A 113 17.47 -2.50 3.12
C GLN A 113 16.05 -2.95 3.40
N TYR A 114 15.85 -4.22 3.73
CA TYR A 114 14.55 -4.76 4.10
C TYR A 114 14.00 -4.10 5.36
N ILE A 115 14.83 -3.95 6.39
CA ILE A 115 14.45 -3.30 7.65
C ILE A 115 14.08 -1.83 7.40
N ASP A 116 14.88 -1.11 6.63
CA ASP A 116 14.64 0.29 6.32
C ASP A 116 13.33 0.49 5.53
N TYR A 117 13.10 -0.36 4.54
CA TYR A 117 11.85 -0.37 3.79
C TYR A 117 10.64 -0.54 4.71
N ARG A 118 10.66 -1.52 5.59
CA ARG A 118 9.57 -1.75 6.51
C ARG A 118 9.36 -0.55 7.43
N GLN A 119 10.42 -0.01 8.00
CA GLN A 119 10.33 1.15 8.90
C GLN A 119 9.75 2.36 8.19
N TYR A 120 10.15 2.61 6.96
CA TYR A 120 9.58 3.71 6.20
C TYR A 120 8.07 3.56 6.00
N VAL A 121 7.63 2.43 5.48
CA VAL A 121 6.20 2.18 5.22
C VAL A 121 5.40 2.28 6.52
N ILE A 122 5.88 1.64 7.58
CA ILE A 122 5.21 1.64 8.88
C ILE A 122 5.11 3.06 9.45
N SER A 123 6.17 3.87 9.29
CA SER A 123 6.18 5.25 9.78
C SER A 123 5.18 6.14 9.07
N GLN A 124 4.89 5.85 7.79
CA GLN A 124 3.99 6.65 6.97
C GLN A 124 2.52 6.21 7.07
N ILE A 125 2.26 4.97 7.47
CA ILE A 125 0.91 4.40 7.52
C ILE A 125 0.60 3.91 8.94
N PRO A 126 0.11 4.79 9.82
CA PRO A 126 -0.10 4.46 11.23
C PRO A 126 -1.11 3.34 11.48
N SER A 127 -2.06 3.14 10.58
CA SER A 127 -3.09 2.11 10.71
C SER A 127 -2.61 0.70 10.35
N LEU A 128 -1.43 0.59 9.73
CA LEU A 128 -0.94 -0.68 9.17
C LEU A 128 -0.64 -1.70 10.26
N LYS A 129 -1.15 -2.91 10.10
CA LYS A 129 -0.96 -4.03 11.04
C LYS A 129 -0.14 -5.17 10.45
N ILE A 130 -0.21 -5.36 9.14
CA ILE A 130 0.53 -6.41 8.43
C ILE A 130 1.13 -5.79 7.17
N LEU A 131 2.43 -6.00 6.99
CA LEU A 131 3.15 -5.60 5.78
C LEU A 131 3.86 -6.81 5.20
N ASP A 132 3.53 -7.16 3.96
CA ASP A 132 4.15 -8.28 3.24
C ASP A 132 4.12 -9.59 4.05
N ASP A 133 2.92 -9.98 4.47
CA ASP A 133 2.65 -11.18 5.28
C ASP A 133 3.30 -11.19 6.68
N THR A 134 3.92 -10.11 7.09
CA THR A 134 4.58 -10.03 8.39
C THR A 134 3.92 -8.99 9.28
N GLU A 135 3.52 -9.39 10.46
CA GLU A 135 2.88 -8.52 11.43
C GLU A 135 3.78 -7.35 11.83
N VAL A 136 3.18 -6.17 11.96
CA VAL A 136 3.86 -4.98 12.47
C VAL A 136 3.77 -4.99 13.98
N LEU A 137 4.90 -5.27 14.64
CA LEU A 137 4.96 -5.31 16.09
C LEU A 137 5.12 -3.90 16.68
N GLY A 138 4.70 -3.73 17.94
CA GLY A 138 4.82 -2.45 18.63
C GLY A 138 6.25 -1.92 18.70
N LYS A 139 7.22 -2.80 18.88
CA LYS A 139 8.65 -2.44 18.89
C LYS A 139 9.10 -1.90 17.53
N GLU A 140 8.69 -2.54 16.46
CA GLU A 140 9.01 -2.11 15.09
C GLU A 140 8.40 -0.75 14.81
N ARG A 141 7.15 -0.55 15.19
CA ARG A 141 6.47 0.72 15.01
C ARG A 141 7.14 1.86 15.77
N ALA A 142 7.52 1.62 17.02
CA ALA A 142 8.21 2.62 17.83
C ALA A 142 9.55 3.00 17.22
N LEU A 143 10.32 2.03 16.75
CA LEU A 143 11.60 2.26 16.11
C LEU A 143 11.44 3.00 14.77
N ALA A 144 10.44 2.64 13.98
CA ALA A 144 10.13 3.31 12.73
C ALA A 144 9.81 4.79 12.94
N LYS A 145 8.99 5.09 13.92
CA LYS A 145 8.65 6.48 14.28
C LYS A 145 9.89 7.27 14.68
N LYS A 146 10.76 6.67 15.50
CA LYS A 146 11.99 7.32 15.94
C LYS A 146 12.93 7.61 14.76
N THR A 147 13.15 6.62 13.90
CA THR A 147 14.04 6.73 12.74
C THR A 147 13.62 7.86 11.80
N TYR A 148 12.35 7.86 11.40
CA TYR A 148 11.86 8.80 10.38
C TYR A 148 11.47 10.17 10.95
N ARG A 149 11.17 10.25 12.23
CA ARG A 149 11.00 11.53 12.93
C ARG A 149 12.30 12.34 12.92
N MET A 150 13.43 11.69 13.17
CA MET A 150 14.73 12.36 13.14
C MET A 150 15.09 12.84 11.72
N GLN A 151 14.76 12.08 10.71
CA GLN A 151 14.97 12.48 9.31
C GLN A 151 14.15 13.72 8.95
N ARG A 152 12.87 13.76 9.31
CA ARG A 152 12.00 14.93 9.07
C ARG A 152 12.55 16.19 9.72
N THR A 153 13.08 16.08 10.92
CA THR A 153 13.68 17.20 11.64
C THR A 153 14.92 17.72 10.91
N ARG A 154 15.76 16.82 10.41
CA ARG A 154 16.97 17.18 9.64
C ARG A 154 16.61 17.88 8.34
N GLU A 155 15.64 17.35 7.60
CA GLU A 155 15.16 17.98 6.36
C GLU A 155 14.51 19.32 6.61
N GLY A 156 13.70 19.46 7.65
CA GLY A 156 13.10 20.71 8.06
C GLY A 156 14.15 21.76 8.40
N SER A 157 15.19 21.39 9.12
CA SER A 157 16.31 22.27 9.45
C SER A 157 17.08 22.70 8.20
N LYS A 158 17.32 21.78 7.27
CA LYS A 158 17.98 22.06 6.02
C LYS A 158 17.16 23.03 5.16
N ARG A 159 15.87 22.82 5.02
CA ARG A 159 14.97 23.71 4.28
C ARG A 159 14.93 25.11 4.89
N ARG A 160 14.90 25.22 6.22
CA ARG A 160 14.94 26.53 6.91
C ARG A 160 16.24 27.28 6.61
N LYS A 161 17.38 26.59 6.58
CA LYS A 161 18.66 27.21 6.24
C LYS A 161 18.71 27.66 4.79
N GLU A 162 18.10 26.92 3.86
CA GLU A 162 18.03 27.31 2.46
C GLU A 162 17.11 28.52 2.23
N LEU A 163 16.04 28.65 2.99
CA LEU A 163 15.10 29.77 2.89
C LEU A 163 15.65 31.08 3.48
N HIS A 164 16.68 31.03 4.30
CA HIS A 164 17.30 32.20 4.94
C HIS A 164 18.61 32.65 4.29
N ARG A 165 18.94 32.10 3.14
CA ARG A 165 20.12 32.54 2.37
C ARG A 165 19.79 33.67 1.42
#